data_2b9910c8ef8680f75a815682ed3056ac
#
_entry.id   2b9910c8ef8680f75a815682ed3056ac
#
_cell.length_a   1.000
_cell.length_b   1.000
_cell.length_c   1.000
_cell.angle_alpha   90.00
_cell.angle_beta   90.00
_cell.angle_gamma   90.00
#
_symmetry.space_group_name_H-M   'P 1'
#
loop_
_entity.id
_entity.type
_entity.pdbx_description
1 polymer ?
#
loop_
_entity_poly.entity_id
_entity_poly.type
_entity_poly.pdbx_seq_one_letter_code
_entity_poly.pdbx_strand_id
1 'polypeptide(L)'
;MMCRLGYRVMAYAFVFVLFVGMALMPASRALAAWPSTDFGSQQYRIHIHKLPHTLELFEKGNDQPIRVYPIATAMNFGDKERPGDHRTPISWGYMEYSIPGAGNWVPSATIPFVVEDVYYAGNWTHDFGDGNGEIAGAYGPWFISLNTGWDGIGIHGTHDPNSIGTNASEGCIRMYNQDVAELKEIICQYNGGIGVNVVITED
;
A
#
# COMPACT_ATOMS: atom_id res chain seq x y z
N MET A 1 4.91 -21.20 5.88
CA MET A 1 3.79 -22.00 5.36
C MET A 1 3.11 -21.12 4.32
N MET A 2 3.32 -21.44 3.04
CA MET A 2 2.83 -20.60 1.91
C MET A 2 1.33 -20.80 1.76
N CYS A 3 0.59 -19.70 1.66
CA CYS A 3 -0.84 -19.72 1.40
C CYS A 3 -1.05 -19.74 -0.14
N ARG A 4 -1.01 -20.91 -0.76
CA ARG A 4 -1.40 -21.07 -2.18
C ARG A 4 -2.50 -22.12 -2.29
N LEU A 5 -3.68 -21.69 -2.71
CA LEU A 5 -4.69 -22.54 -3.31
C LEU A 5 -4.98 -22.04 -4.72
N GLY A 6 -4.80 -22.91 -5.70
CA GLY A 6 -4.97 -22.58 -7.11
C GLY A 6 -6.44 -22.44 -7.51
N TYR A 7 -6.73 -21.47 -8.37
CA TYR A 7 -8.05 -21.28 -8.96
C TYR A 7 -8.05 -21.37 -10.49
N ARG A 8 -9.08 -22.06 -11.00
CA ARG A 8 -9.37 -22.26 -12.40
C ARG A 8 -10.02 -20.99 -12.98
N VAL A 9 -9.54 -20.60 -14.16
CA VAL A 9 -10.08 -19.51 -14.98
C VAL A 9 -11.41 -19.94 -15.60
N MET A 10 -12.47 -19.16 -15.41
CA MET A 10 -13.67 -19.16 -16.24
C MET A 10 -13.80 -17.83 -16.96
N ALA A 11 -13.72 -17.87 -18.28
CA ALA A 11 -13.90 -16.72 -19.15
C ALA A 11 -15.39 -16.46 -19.38
N TYR A 12 -15.83 -15.23 -19.16
CA TYR A 12 -17.12 -14.73 -19.63
C TYR A 12 -16.91 -13.55 -20.58
N ALA A 13 -17.49 -13.70 -21.78
CA ALA A 13 -17.55 -12.64 -22.78
C ALA A 13 -18.67 -11.67 -22.44
N PHE A 14 -18.39 -10.37 -22.43
CA PHE A 14 -19.39 -9.32 -22.32
C PHE A 14 -19.44 -8.44 -23.57
N VAL A 15 -20.66 -8.24 -24.03
CA VAL A 15 -21.05 -7.44 -25.20
C VAL A 15 -21.02 -5.95 -24.84
N PHE A 16 -20.34 -5.15 -25.67
CA PHE A 16 -20.31 -3.68 -25.57
C PHE A 16 -21.59 -3.06 -26.12
N VAL A 17 -22.21 -2.22 -25.33
CA VAL A 17 -23.19 -1.21 -25.80
C VAL A 17 -22.60 0.16 -25.56
N LEU A 18 -22.35 0.89 -26.66
CA LEU A 18 -21.87 2.27 -26.68
C LEU A 18 -23.02 3.24 -26.34
N PHE A 19 -22.87 4.02 -25.27
CA PHE A 19 -23.62 5.27 -25.10
C PHE A 19 -22.64 6.46 -25.08
N VAL A 20 -22.71 7.29 -26.12
CA VAL A 20 -22.02 8.58 -26.20
C VAL A 20 -22.89 9.62 -25.52
N GLY A 21 -22.47 10.07 -24.35
CA GLY A 21 -23.04 11.21 -23.66
C GLY A 21 -21.92 12.14 -23.23
N MET A 22 -21.66 13.20 -24.02
CA MET A 22 -20.68 14.21 -23.72
C MET A 22 -21.26 15.18 -22.67
N ALA A 23 -20.91 15.02 -21.40
CA ALA A 23 -21.17 16.02 -20.37
C ALA A 23 -19.88 16.79 -20.07
N LEU A 24 -19.89 18.09 -20.33
CA LEU A 24 -18.88 19.04 -19.89
C LEU A 24 -18.80 19.02 -18.36
N MET A 25 -17.71 18.49 -17.82
CA MET A 25 -17.43 18.57 -16.38
C MET A 25 -16.58 19.80 -16.08
N PRO A 26 -16.92 20.59 -15.04
CA PRO A 26 -16.08 21.71 -14.62
C PRO A 26 -14.77 21.15 -14.03
N ALA A 27 -13.65 21.72 -14.50
CA ALA A 27 -12.33 21.46 -13.97
C ALA A 27 -12.19 22.14 -12.60
N SER A 28 -12.48 21.41 -11.54
CA SER A 28 -11.97 21.56 -10.16
C SER A 28 -12.73 20.58 -9.25
N ARG A 29 -12.45 19.30 -9.37
CA ARG A 29 -12.73 18.36 -8.28
C ARG A 29 -11.41 18.12 -7.59
N ALA A 30 -11.29 18.65 -6.36
CA ALA A 30 -10.42 18.07 -5.37
C ALA A 30 -10.53 16.56 -5.48
N LEU A 31 -9.39 15.86 -5.54
CA LEU A 31 -9.31 14.41 -5.49
C LEU A 31 -10.25 13.96 -4.38
N ALA A 32 -11.39 13.40 -4.75
CA ALA A 32 -12.33 12.89 -3.76
C ALA A 32 -11.56 11.75 -3.07
N ALA A 33 -11.25 11.97 -1.80
CA ALA A 33 -10.76 10.90 -0.96
C ALA A 33 -11.67 9.69 -1.19
N TRP A 34 -11.07 8.53 -1.40
CA TRP A 34 -11.80 7.27 -1.50
C TRP A 34 -12.76 7.18 -0.32
N PRO A 35 -14.02 6.82 -0.54
CA PRO A 35 -14.91 6.62 0.58
C PRO A 35 -14.25 5.62 1.51
N SER A 36 -14.12 6.01 2.77
CA SER A 36 -13.55 5.17 3.84
C SER A 36 -14.24 3.80 4.00
N THR A 37 -15.23 3.52 3.21
CA THR A 37 -16.11 2.35 3.26
C THR A 37 -15.88 1.34 2.13
N ASP A 38 -14.92 1.56 1.20
CA ASP A 38 -14.69 0.61 0.12
C ASP A 38 -13.82 -0.57 0.59
N PHE A 39 -14.48 -1.72 0.77
CA PHE A 39 -13.85 -3.01 1.07
C PHE A 39 -13.64 -3.87 -0.18
N GLY A 40 -14.14 -3.45 -1.36
CA GLY A 40 -14.17 -4.32 -2.53
C GLY A 40 -14.88 -5.65 -2.21
N SER A 41 -14.27 -6.77 -2.59
CA SER A 41 -14.74 -8.12 -2.27
C SER A 41 -14.23 -8.66 -0.93
N GLN A 42 -13.43 -7.89 -0.19
CA GLN A 42 -12.73 -8.34 1.01
C GLN A 42 -13.51 -8.05 2.29
N GLN A 43 -13.13 -8.74 3.37
CA GLN A 43 -13.66 -8.52 4.71
C GLN A 43 -12.99 -7.35 5.41
N TYR A 44 -11.74 -7.06 5.04
CA TYR A 44 -10.92 -6.03 5.67
C TYR A 44 -10.52 -4.93 4.70
N ARG A 45 -10.20 -3.76 5.25
CA ARG A 45 -9.64 -2.59 4.56
C ARG A 45 -8.64 -1.91 5.47
N ILE A 46 -7.56 -1.42 4.90
CA ILE A 46 -6.51 -0.68 5.61
C ILE A 46 -6.58 0.80 5.21
N HIS A 47 -6.44 1.70 6.17
CA HIS A 47 -6.20 3.12 5.94
C HIS A 47 -4.92 3.55 6.64
N ILE A 48 -4.03 4.19 5.91
CA ILE A 48 -2.73 4.66 6.37
C ILE A 48 -2.73 6.18 6.31
N HIS A 49 -2.50 6.80 7.46
CA HIS A 49 -2.38 8.24 7.64
C HIS A 49 -0.90 8.57 7.84
N LYS A 50 -0.29 9.29 6.88
CA LYS A 50 1.16 9.52 6.88
C LYS A 50 1.60 10.49 7.97
N LEU A 51 0.92 11.63 8.12
CA LEU A 51 1.30 12.65 9.10
C LEU A 51 1.04 12.24 10.56
N PRO A 52 -0.11 11.63 10.89
CA PRO A 52 -0.34 11.09 12.22
C PRO A 52 0.48 9.84 12.53
N HIS A 53 1.13 9.23 11.52
CA HIS A 53 1.86 7.95 11.62
C HIS A 53 0.98 6.84 12.20
N THR A 54 -0.20 6.65 11.63
CA THR A 54 -1.15 5.62 12.06
C THR A 54 -1.63 4.76 10.89
N LEU A 55 -1.84 3.48 11.18
CA LEU A 55 -2.51 2.53 10.30
C LEU A 55 -3.77 2.05 11.00
N GLU A 56 -4.89 2.21 10.34
CA GLU A 56 -6.20 1.76 10.80
C GLU A 56 -6.66 0.53 10.01
N LEU A 57 -7.08 -0.50 10.71
CA LEU A 57 -7.68 -1.70 10.13
C LEU A 57 -9.18 -1.69 10.39
N PHE A 58 -9.96 -1.76 9.32
CA PHE A 58 -11.41 -1.84 9.38
C PHE A 58 -11.90 -3.23 8.99
N GLU A 59 -12.99 -3.65 9.59
CA GLU A 59 -13.72 -4.84 9.24
C GLU A 59 -15.09 -4.46 8.65
N LYS A 60 -15.52 -5.18 7.62
CA LYS A 60 -16.79 -4.93 6.93
C LYS A 60 -17.97 -5.01 7.91
N GLY A 61 -18.78 -3.96 7.91
CA GLY A 61 -19.91 -3.82 8.84
C GLY A 61 -19.59 -3.03 10.13
N ASN A 62 -18.32 -2.63 10.32
CA ASN A 62 -17.92 -1.76 11.42
C ASN A 62 -17.57 -0.36 10.88
N ASP A 63 -18.15 0.68 11.47
CA ASP A 63 -17.87 2.08 11.12
C ASP A 63 -16.59 2.61 11.79
N GLN A 64 -16.09 1.92 12.81
CA GLN A 64 -14.85 2.26 13.52
C GLN A 64 -13.76 1.24 13.20
N PRO A 65 -12.49 1.65 13.23
CA PRO A 65 -11.39 0.71 13.06
C PRO A 65 -11.39 -0.32 14.19
N ILE A 66 -11.17 -1.59 13.84
CA ILE A 66 -11.01 -2.67 14.81
C ILE A 66 -9.62 -2.70 15.43
N ARG A 67 -8.64 -2.07 14.75
CA ARG A 67 -7.26 -1.89 15.22
C ARG A 67 -6.70 -0.55 14.71
N VAL A 68 -5.86 0.05 15.52
CA VAL A 68 -5.05 1.22 15.16
C VAL A 68 -3.62 0.95 15.60
N TYR A 69 -2.68 1.06 14.67
CA TYR A 69 -1.27 0.78 14.90
C TYR A 69 -0.44 2.04 14.65
N PRO A 70 0.58 2.33 15.49
CA PRO A 70 1.59 3.31 15.17
C PRO A 70 2.51 2.76 14.06
N ILE A 71 2.90 3.62 13.15
CA ILE A 71 3.74 3.28 11.99
C ILE A 71 4.86 4.28 11.79
N ALA A 72 5.84 3.94 10.95
CA ALA A 72 6.71 4.92 10.32
C ALA A 72 6.44 4.94 8.81
N THR A 73 6.60 6.12 8.21
CA THR A 73 6.45 6.35 6.78
C THR A 73 7.75 6.88 6.16
N ALA A 74 7.72 7.24 4.89
CA ALA A 74 8.89 7.70 4.17
C ALA A 74 9.47 9.00 4.71
N MET A 75 10.80 9.18 4.55
CA MET A 75 11.53 10.37 4.99
C MET A 75 11.01 11.67 4.42
N ASN A 76 10.48 11.64 3.20
CA ASN A 76 9.97 12.81 2.51
C ASN A 76 8.45 12.82 2.43
N PHE A 77 7.87 14.01 2.61
CA PHE A 77 6.43 14.25 2.49
C PHE A 77 5.94 14.24 1.03
N GLY A 78 4.63 14.17 0.87
CA GLY A 78 3.95 14.21 -0.41
C GLY A 78 3.86 12.87 -1.10
N ASP A 79 3.27 12.86 -2.29
CA ASP A 79 3.10 11.65 -3.10
C ASP A 79 4.42 11.23 -3.76
N LYS A 80 4.55 9.94 -4.00
CA LYS A 80 5.71 9.39 -4.72
C LYS A 80 5.62 9.75 -6.21
N GLU A 81 6.69 10.35 -6.75
CA GLU A 81 6.76 10.86 -8.12
C GLU A 81 7.87 10.19 -8.96
N ARG A 82 8.87 9.59 -8.32
CA ARG A 82 10.02 8.96 -8.99
C ARG A 82 10.69 7.93 -8.09
N PRO A 83 11.42 6.94 -8.68
CA PRO A 83 12.28 6.06 -7.91
C PRO A 83 13.31 6.84 -7.08
N GLY A 84 13.59 6.41 -5.85
CA GLY A 84 14.58 7.03 -4.97
C GLY A 84 14.20 8.39 -4.39
N ASP A 85 12.94 8.83 -4.49
CA ASP A 85 12.48 10.09 -3.89
C ASP A 85 12.16 9.99 -2.39
N HIS A 86 12.27 8.80 -1.82
CA HIS A 86 12.01 8.49 -0.41
C HIS A 86 10.64 9.01 0.06
N ARG A 87 9.60 8.77 -0.76
CA ARG A 87 8.21 9.10 -0.47
C ARG A 87 7.35 7.83 -0.47
N THR A 88 6.40 7.77 0.46
CA THR A 88 5.33 6.77 0.44
C THR A 88 4.25 7.23 -0.56
N PRO A 89 3.86 6.39 -1.53
CA PRO A 89 2.85 6.76 -2.52
C PRO A 89 1.48 6.98 -1.86
N ILE A 90 0.71 7.93 -2.40
CA ILE A 90 -0.66 8.24 -2.02
C ILE A 90 -1.63 7.86 -3.13
N SER A 91 -1.21 8.07 -4.37
CA SER A 91 -2.02 7.79 -5.55
C SER A 91 -1.39 6.70 -6.41
N TRP A 92 -2.25 5.91 -7.04
CA TRP A 92 -1.87 5.03 -8.13
C TRP A 92 -1.52 5.87 -9.37
N GLY A 93 -0.57 5.44 -10.18
CA GLY A 93 -0.21 6.18 -11.37
C GLY A 93 0.52 5.31 -12.39
N TYR A 94 1.02 5.94 -13.42
CA TYR A 94 1.84 5.31 -14.44
C TYR A 94 2.97 6.24 -14.88
N MET A 95 4.03 5.65 -15.44
CA MET A 95 5.12 6.42 -16.03
C MET A 95 4.78 6.78 -17.47
N GLU A 96 4.70 8.08 -17.77
CA GLU A 96 4.60 8.58 -19.13
C GLU A 96 5.98 8.95 -19.65
N TYR A 97 6.42 8.31 -20.72
CA TYR A 97 7.71 8.56 -21.37
C TYR A 97 7.50 9.43 -22.60
N SER A 98 7.69 10.73 -22.45
CA SER A 98 7.68 11.68 -23.58
C SER A 98 9.01 11.73 -24.35
N ILE A 99 10.10 11.32 -23.70
CA ILE A 99 11.46 11.22 -24.29
C ILE A 99 12.06 9.90 -23.79
N PRO A 100 12.79 9.12 -24.63
CA PRO A 100 13.48 7.92 -24.18
C PRO A 100 14.38 8.19 -22.96
N GLY A 101 14.11 7.51 -21.84
CA GLY A 101 14.86 7.65 -20.59
C GLY A 101 14.42 8.79 -19.67
N ALA A 102 13.44 9.62 -20.05
CA ALA A 102 12.86 10.65 -19.20
C ALA A 102 11.35 10.39 -19.06
N GLY A 103 10.95 9.70 -18.00
CA GLY A 103 9.54 9.47 -17.66
C GLY A 103 9.04 10.48 -16.64
N ASN A 104 7.79 10.88 -16.78
CA ASN A 104 7.04 11.62 -15.77
C ASN A 104 6.01 10.69 -15.14
N TRP A 105 5.92 10.71 -13.82
CA TRP A 105 4.84 10.01 -13.11
C TRP A 105 3.53 10.80 -13.27
N VAL A 106 2.50 10.11 -13.74
CA VAL A 106 1.15 10.67 -13.88
C VAL A 106 0.26 9.99 -12.86
N PRO A 107 -0.19 10.69 -11.80
CA PRO A 107 -1.08 10.12 -10.81
C PRO A 107 -2.45 9.80 -11.42
N SER A 108 -3.00 8.65 -11.05
CA SER A 108 -4.34 8.19 -11.42
C SER A 108 -5.15 7.97 -10.15
N ALA A 109 -5.91 8.94 -9.75
CA ALA A 109 -6.46 9.12 -8.42
C ALA A 109 -7.66 8.24 -8.05
N THR A 110 -7.95 7.16 -8.75
CA THR A 110 -9.27 6.52 -8.63
C THR A 110 -9.26 5.07 -8.17
N ILE A 111 -8.11 4.50 -7.87
CA ILE A 111 -8.01 3.08 -7.51
C ILE A 111 -7.27 2.96 -6.18
N PRO A 112 -7.86 2.35 -5.12
CA PRO A 112 -7.11 2.05 -3.91
C PRO A 112 -5.98 1.09 -4.24
N PHE A 113 -4.91 1.17 -3.48
CA PHE A 113 -3.90 0.13 -3.51
C PHE A 113 -4.51 -1.17 -2.99
N VAL A 114 -3.90 -2.29 -3.33
CA VAL A 114 -4.32 -3.58 -2.82
C VAL A 114 -3.12 -4.36 -2.29
N VAL A 115 -3.36 -5.19 -1.30
CA VAL A 115 -2.39 -6.20 -0.89
C VAL A 115 -2.19 -7.18 -2.05
N GLU A 116 -0.97 -7.30 -2.53
CA GLU A 116 -0.60 -8.17 -3.66
C GLU A 116 -0.16 -9.54 -3.19
N ASP A 117 0.68 -9.59 -2.15
CA ASP A 117 1.18 -10.83 -1.56
C ASP A 117 1.65 -10.60 -0.12
N VAL A 118 1.88 -11.69 0.63
CA VAL A 118 2.36 -11.68 2.00
C VAL A 118 3.53 -12.65 2.14
N TYR A 119 4.71 -12.12 2.47
CA TYR A 119 5.95 -12.88 2.55
C TYR A 119 6.47 -12.99 3.98
N TYR A 120 7.06 -14.14 4.31
CA TYR A 120 7.93 -14.22 5.47
C TYR A 120 9.26 -13.55 5.14
N ALA A 121 9.61 -12.50 5.87
CA ALA A 121 10.76 -11.64 5.62
C ALA A 121 11.86 -11.77 6.69
N GLY A 122 11.72 -12.68 7.66
CA GLY A 122 12.63 -12.78 8.79
C GLY A 122 14.10 -13.04 8.44
N ASN A 123 14.37 -13.54 7.23
CA ASN A 123 15.73 -13.79 6.73
C ASN A 123 16.19 -12.74 5.70
N TRP A 124 15.38 -11.71 5.43
CA TRP A 124 15.75 -10.69 4.47
C TRP A 124 16.73 -9.70 5.06
N THR A 125 17.69 -9.27 4.24
CA THR A 125 18.66 -8.23 4.57
C THR A 125 18.40 -6.99 3.71
N HIS A 126 18.88 -5.85 4.17
CA HIS A 126 18.86 -4.59 3.43
C HIS A 126 20.08 -3.74 3.77
N ASP A 127 20.70 -3.16 2.76
CA ASP A 127 21.73 -2.12 2.90
C ASP A 127 21.09 -0.76 2.62
N PHE A 128 20.95 0.06 3.66
CA PHE A 128 20.36 1.39 3.54
C PHE A 128 21.31 2.42 2.91
N GLY A 129 22.51 2.01 2.48
CA GLY A 129 23.50 2.91 1.89
C GLY A 129 24.13 3.89 2.87
N ASP A 130 23.97 3.67 4.15
CA ASP A 130 24.49 4.51 5.26
C ASP A 130 25.93 4.16 5.68
N GLY A 131 26.53 3.18 4.99
CA GLY A 131 27.88 2.69 5.25
C GLY A 131 27.97 1.61 6.33
N ASN A 132 26.87 1.19 6.93
CA ASN A 132 26.83 0.12 7.92
C ASN A 132 26.68 -1.28 7.28
N GLY A 133 26.44 -1.35 5.95
CA GLY A 133 26.26 -2.59 5.20
C GLY A 133 24.89 -3.22 5.40
N GLU A 134 24.76 -4.49 5.04
CA GLU A 134 23.51 -5.23 5.12
C GLU A 134 23.05 -5.47 6.57
N ILE A 135 21.81 -5.10 6.87
CA ILE A 135 21.16 -5.31 8.17
C ILE A 135 20.22 -6.51 8.06
N ALA A 136 20.50 -7.56 8.83
CA ALA A 136 19.65 -8.74 8.92
C ALA A 136 18.34 -8.40 9.65
N GLY A 137 17.22 -8.91 9.14
CA GLY A 137 15.90 -8.65 9.71
C GLY A 137 15.41 -7.23 9.51
N ALA A 138 15.96 -6.49 8.55
CA ALA A 138 15.61 -5.10 8.24
C ALA A 138 14.08 -4.90 8.08
N TYR A 139 13.39 -5.91 7.57
CA TYR A 139 11.94 -5.90 7.29
C TYR A 139 11.09 -6.58 8.39
N GLY A 140 11.71 -7.00 9.51
CA GLY A 140 11.02 -7.78 10.54
C GLY A 140 10.53 -9.13 10.01
N PRO A 141 9.51 -9.76 10.68
CA PRO A 141 9.09 -11.11 10.33
C PRO A 141 8.23 -11.20 9.06
N TRP A 142 7.51 -10.14 8.70
CA TRP A 142 6.54 -10.14 7.60
C TRP A 142 6.67 -8.92 6.71
N PHE A 143 6.46 -9.13 5.41
CA PHE A 143 6.35 -8.11 4.39
C PHE A 143 5.03 -8.30 3.63
N ILE A 144 4.14 -7.33 3.73
CA ILE A 144 2.85 -7.28 3.04
C ILE A 144 3.05 -6.39 1.82
N SER A 145 3.21 -6.99 0.64
CA SER A 145 3.44 -6.29 -0.62
C SER A 145 2.19 -5.56 -1.07
N LEU A 146 2.35 -4.34 -1.55
CA LEU A 146 1.27 -3.50 -2.06
C LEU A 146 1.42 -3.28 -3.56
N ASN A 147 0.35 -3.52 -4.31
CA ASN A 147 0.26 -3.09 -5.70
C ASN A 147 -0.04 -1.59 -5.75
N THR A 148 1.00 -0.78 -5.87
CA THR A 148 0.91 0.69 -5.91
C THR A 148 1.30 1.26 -7.27
N GLY A 149 1.73 0.42 -8.21
CA GLY A 149 2.40 0.84 -9.45
C GLY A 149 3.90 1.14 -9.26
N TRP A 150 4.40 1.15 -8.02
CA TRP A 150 5.82 1.27 -7.68
C TRP A 150 6.35 -0.05 -7.13
N ASP A 151 7.54 -0.45 -7.59
CA ASP A 151 8.20 -1.66 -7.10
C ASP A 151 8.62 -1.50 -5.64
N GLY A 152 8.52 -2.59 -4.86
CA GLY A 152 9.08 -2.69 -3.53
C GLY A 152 8.37 -1.91 -2.43
N ILE A 153 7.16 -1.40 -2.67
CA ILE A 153 6.36 -0.75 -1.63
C ILE A 153 5.54 -1.79 -0.86
N GLY A 154 5.62 -1.73 0.46
CA GLY A 154 4.90 -2.65 1.34
C GLY A 154 4.76 -2.16 2.77
N ILE A 155 4.02 -2.94 3.55
CA ILE A 155 3.88 -2.81 5.00
C ILE A 155 4.69 -3.93 5.64
N HIS A 156 5.62 -3.60 6.54
CA HIS A 156 6.52 -4.60 7.11
C HIS A 156 6.97 -4.26 8.53
N GLY A 157 7.60 -5.20 9.21
CA GLY A 157 8.24 -4.96 10.49
C GLY A 157 9.52 -4.13 10.38
N THR A 158 10.29 -4.03 11.45
CA THR A 158 11.52 -3.24 11.44
C THR A 158 12.58 -3.84 12.36
N HIS A 159 13.86 -3.63 12.03
CA HIS A 159 14.99 -3.84 12.94
C HIS A 159 15.17 -2.65 13.91
N ASP A 160 14.63 -1.48 13.56
CA ASP A 160 14.69 -0.27 14.37
C ASP A 160 13.31 0.15 14.89
N PRO A 161 12.90 -0.36 16.07
CA PRO A 161 11.60 -0.02 16.65
C PRO A 161 11.50 1.47 17.07
N ASN A 162 12.62 2.18 17.23
CA ASN A 162 12.62 3.59 17.59
C ASN A 162 12.22 4.49 16.40
N SER A 163 12.23 3.95 15.17
CA SER A 163 11.77 4.68 13.99
C SER A 163 10.23 4.81 13.92
N ILE A 164 9.48 3.99 14.67
CA ILE A 164 8.01 4.05 14.67
C ILE A 164 7.51 5.38 15.23
N GLY A 165 6.56 5.99 14.55
CA GLY A 165 6.04 7.34 14.83
C GLY A 165 6.83 8.45 14.14
N THR A 166 7.74 8.12 13.21
CA THR A 166 8.58 9.10 12.51
C THR A 166 8.59 8.90 10.98
N ASN A 167 9.18 9.86 10.28
CA ASN A 167 9.48 9.75 8.85
C ASN A 167 10.88 9.13 8.70
N ALA A 168 10.95 7.81 8.44
CA ALA A 168 12.21 7.07 8.53
C ALA A 168 12.45 6.07 7.40
N SER A 169 11.48 5.82 6.52
CA SER A 169 11.62 4.81 5.47
C SER A 169 11.99 5.41 4.11
N GLU A 170 12.34 4.55 3.17
CA GLU A 170 12.60 4.92 1.77
C GLU A 170 11.32 4.89 0.89
N GLY A 171 10.17 4.59 1.49
CA GLY A 171 8.88 4.52 0.80
C GLY A 171 7.89 3.56 1.43
N CYS A 172 8.37 2.51 2.09
CA CYS A 172 7.54 1.52 2.77
C CYS A 172 6.92 2.05 4.07
N ILE A 173 5.96 1.31 4.58
CA ILE A 173 5.31 1.54 5.87
C ILE A 173 5.91 0.56 6.88
N ARG A 174 6.58 1.09 7.92
CA ARG A 174 7.17 0.27 8.99
C ARG A 174 6.22 0.15 10.18
N MET A 175 6.15 -1.04 10.75
CA MET A 175 5.38 -1.35 11.96
C MET A 175 6.29 -2.00 13.01
N TYR A 176 5.85 -2.01 14.28
CA TYR A 176 6.45 -2.94 15.23
C TYR A 176 6.28 -4.38 14.73
N ASN A 177 7.26 -5.24 15.03
CA ASN A 177 7.26 -6.62 14.55
C ASN A 177 6.05 -7.42 15.04
N GLN A 178 5.59 -7.16 16.25
CA GLN A 178 4.38 -7.77 16.81
C GLN A 178 3.10 -7.29 16.10
N ASP A 179 3.06 -5.99 15.72
CA ASP A 179 1.88 -5.37 15.12
C ASP A 179 1.70 -5.84 13.67
N VAL A 180 2.80 -5.94 12.89
CA VAL A 180 2.70 -6.50 11.53
C VAL A 180 2.34 -7.97 11.56
N ALA A 181 2.77 -8.72 12.57
CA ALA A 181 2.38 -10.12 12.74
C ALA A 181 0.88 -10.24 13.06
N GLU A 182 0.33 -9.41 13.95
CA GLU A 182 -1.10 -9.36 14.24
C GLU A 182 -1.90 -8.94 13.01
N LEU A 183 -1.51 -7.85 12.34
CA LEU A 183 -2.15 -7.38 11.11
C LEU A 183 -2.23 -8.50 10.07
N LYS A 184 -1.10 -9.15 9.81
CA LYS A 184 -1.02 -10.31 8.90
C LYS A 184 -1.97 -11.43 9.31
N GLU A 185 -2.00 -11.82 10.58
CA GLU A 185 -2.89 -12.89 11.06
C GLU A 185 -4.37 -12.55 10.82
N ILE A 186 -4.76 -11.29 11.03
CA ILE A 186 -6.14 -10.85 10.81
C ILE A 186 -6.50 -10.87 9.32
N ILE A 187 -5.73 -10.18 8.48
CA ILE A 187 -6.09 -10.05 7.05
C ILE A 187 -6.01 -11.38 6.30
N CYS A 188 -5.10 -12.28 6.70
CA CYS A 188 -4.94 -13.59 6.06
C CYS A 188 -6.07 -14.58 6.37
N GLN A 189 -7.01 -14.26 7.27
CA GLN A 189 -8.19 -15.09 7.51
C GLN A 189 -9.08 -15.21 6.27
N TYR A 190 -9.02 -14.21 5.39
CA TYR A 190 -9.77 -14.19 4.13
C TYR A 190 -8.81 -14.08 2.95
N ASN A 191 -8.91 -14.99 2.01
CA ASN A 191 -8.13 -15.05 0.76
C ASN A 191 -6.61 -14.82 0.96
N GLY A 192 -6.06 -15.24 2.10
CA GLY A 192 -4.64 -15.03 2.41
C GLY A 192 -4.21 -13.56 2.50
N GLY A 193 -5.16 -12.64 2.68
CA GLY A 193 -4.93 -11.19 2.71
C GLY A 193 -4.86 -10.52 1.33
N ILE A 194 -4.80 -11.31 0.24
CA ILE A 194 -4.64 -10.80 -1.12
C ILE A 194 -5.91 -10.05 -1.57
N GLY A 195 -5.74 -8.85 -2.11
CA GLY A 195 -6.84 -8.00 -2.59
C GLY A 195 -7.47 -7.13 -1.49
N VAL A 196 -6.93 -7.13 -0.26
CA VAL A 196 -7.35 -6.16 0.77
C VAL A 196 -7.05 -4.76 0.29
N ASN A 197 -8.06 -3.89 0.26
CA ASN A 197 -7.91 -2.51 -0.15
C ASN A 197 -7.08 -1.71 0.87
N VAL A 198 -6.15 -0.93 0.35
CA VAL A 198 -5.28 -0.05 1.13
C VAL A 198 -5.40 1.38 0.60
N VAL A 199 -5.81 2.28 1.47
CA VAL A 199 -5.85 3.72 1.20
C VAL A 199 -4.71 4.37 1.97
N ILE A 200 -3.98 5.25 1.33
CA ILE A 200 -2.90 6.03 1.97
C ILE A 200 -3.23 7.50 1.78
N THR A 201 -3.24 8.26 2.86
CA THR A 201 -3.49 9.70 2.85
C THR A 201 -2.37 10.44 3.56
N GLU A 202 -2.23 11.72 3.28
CA GLU A 202 -1.23 12.56 3.96
C GLU A 202 -1.66 12.92 5.38
N ASP A 203 -2.96 13.16 5.61
CA ASP A 203 -3.60 13.51 6.88
C ASP A 203 -3.68 12.36 7.87
#